data_cc02c3a0840cf88eaba248f45faadafd
#
_entry.id   cc02c3a0840cf88eaba248f45faadafd
#
_cell.length_a   1.000
_cell.length_b   1.000
_cell.length_c   1.000
_cell.angle_alpha   90.00
_cell.angle_beta   90.00
_cell.angle_gamma   90.00
#
_symmetry.space_group_name_H-M   'P 1'
#
loop_
_entity.id
_entity.type
_entity.pdbx_description
1 polymer ?
#
loop_
_entity_poly.entity_id
_entity_poly.type
_entity_poly.pdbx_seq_one_letter_code
_entity_poly.pdbx_strand_id
1 'polypeptide(L)'
;FVTKEGKKYYLKSGKKLKSIILETKKYKYLLDKNGVVVTGWKQYKGKYYYFDRTSGKMAIKKKVDGISLDKYGRAKKNKLNVSKINTMINARKTVNKVCKVSDTKAQKLRKCFDYIAKVPYRRYRFLKPIYHKKGWESTFADDVFDKGSGCCVSMSAALAFMLHECGYSTVYVAHDSEHAWVELNGRVYDALFARAKDYNKYYNLSYSNFSCHPVDKRKI
;
A
#
# COMPACT_ATOMS: atom_id res chain seq x y z
N PHE A 1 -1.30 26.08 -8.82
CA PHE A 1 -2.07 24.88 -8.48
C PHE A 1 -3.48 25.26 -8.03
N VAL A 2 -4.46 24.45 -8.41
CA VAL A 2 -5.85 24.54 -7.93
C VAL A 2 -6.29 23.21 -7.38
N THR A 3 -7.19 23.22 -6.39
CA THR A 3 -7.80 22.00 -5.82
C THR A 3 -9.30 22.00 -6.11
N LYS A 4 -9.78 20.90 -6.70
CA LYS A 4 -11.20 20.67 -6.96
C LYS A 4 -11.56 19.25 -6.54
N GLU A 5 -12.62 19.08 -5.73
CA GLU A 5 -13.07 17.76 -5.24
C GLU A 5 -11.93 16.93 -4.61
N GLY A 6 -11.08 17.58 -3.79
CA GLY A 6 -9.93 16.93 -3.14
C GLY A 6 -8.78 16.53 -4.08
N LYS A 7 -8.86 16.83 -5.38
CA LYS A 7 -7.82 16.59 -6.37
C LYS A 7 -7.08 17.87 -6.71
N LYS A 8 -5.74 17.79 -6.76
CA LYS A 8 -4.86 18.91 -7.08
C LYS A 8 -4.50 18.90 -8.57
N TYR A 9 -4.59 20.06 -9.22
CA TYR A 9 -4.28 20.27 -10.62
C TYR A 9 -3.28 21.42 -10.80
N TYR A 10 -2.60 21.45 -11.94
CA TYR A 10 -1.81 22.60 -12.36
C TYR A 10 -2.41 23.22 -13.62
N LEU A 11 -2.68 24.54 -13.59
CA LEU A 11 -3.16 25.29 -14.73
C LEU A 11 -2.01 26.16 -15.28
N LYS A 12 -1.85 26.19 -16.61
CA LYS A 12 -1.01 27.14 -17.34
C LYS A 12 -1.91 27.89 -18.32
N SER A 13 -1.97 29.20 -18.18
CA SER A 13 -2.88 30.05 -18.98
C SER A 13 -4.33 29.50 -19.02
N GLY A 14 -4.88 29.16 -17.83
CA GLY A 14 -6.23 28.62 -17.68
C GLY A 14 -6.43 27.16 -18.09
N LYS A 15 -5.47 26.53 -18.77
CA LYS A 15 -5.58 25.14 -19.28
C LYS A 15 -4.87 24.15 -18.34
N LYS A 16 -5.51 22.98 -18.09
CA LYS A 16 -4.90 21.88 -17.32
C LYS A 16 -3.76 21.24 -18.11
N LEU A 17 -2.57 21.18 -17.54
CA LEU A 17 -1.51 20.32 -18.04
C LEU A 17 -1.81 18.85 -17.70
N LYS A 18 -1.42 17.91 -18.56
CA LYS A 18 -1.70 16.46 -18.44
C LYS A 18 -0.50 15.64 -18.91
N SER A 19 -0.38 14.41 -18.38
CA SER A 19 0.59 13.39 -18.81
C SER A 19 2.05 13.86 -18.88
N ILE A 20 2.47 14.70 -17.94
CA ILE A 20 3.79 15.34 -17.95
C ILE A 20 4.41 15.41 -16.55
N ILE A 21 5.74 15.34 -16.49
CA ILE A 21 6.48 15.82 -15.32
C ILE A 21 6.58 17.34 -15.42
N LEU A 22 5.89 18.02 -14.53
CA LEU A 22 5.96 19.47 -14.38
C LEU A 22 7.17 19.83 -13.52
N GLU A 23 8.07 20.63 -14.06
CA GLU A 23 9.16 21.23 -13.29
C GLU A 23 8.80 22.67 -12.91
N THR A 24 8.87 22.97 -11.64
CA THR A 24 8.79 24.33 -11.09
C THR A 24 10.20 24.77 -10.66
N LYS A 25 10.39 26.05 -10.32
CA LYS A 25 11.68 26.55 -9.82
C LYS A 25 12.29 25.69 -8.69
N LYS A 26 11.47 25.00 -7.88
CA LYS A 26 11.91 24.30 -6.66
C LYS A 26 11.59 22.82 -6.63
N TYR A 27 10.53 22.35 -7.30
CA TYR A 27 10.01 20.98 -7.19
C TYR A 27 9.53 20.43 -8.53
N LYS A 28 9.50 19.09 -8.62
CA LYS A 28 8.92 18.36 -9.75
C LYS A 28 7.64 17.65 -9.30
N TYR A 29 6.66 17.57 -10.21
CA TYR A 29 5.37 16.91 -10.00
C TYR A 29 5.03 16.07 -11.23
N LEU A 30 4.33 14.96 -11.09
CA LEU A 30 3.74 14.26 -12.23
C LEU A 30 2.25 14.58 -12.29
N LEU A 31 1.79 14.96 -13.47
CA LEU A 31 0.37 15.13 -13.78
C LEU A 31 -0.10 13.92 -14.59
N ASP A 32 -1.16 13.28 -14.18
CA ASP A 32 -1.73 12.13 -14.87
C ASP A 32 -2.47 12.53 -16.17
N LYS A 33 -3.08 11.56 -16.85
CA LYS A 33 -3.86 11.80 -18.09
C LYS A 33 -5.07 12.73 -17.90
N ASN A 34 -5.54 12.88 -16.67
CA ASN A 34 -6.65 13.79 -16.31
C ASN A 34 -6.15 15.13 -15.75
N GLY A 35 -4.81 15.33 -15.69
CA GLY A 35 -4.17 16.52 -15.13
C GLY A 35 -4.10 16.54 -13.60
N VAL A 36 -4.42 15.43 -12.92
CA VAL A 36 -4.35 15.32 -11.45
C VAL A 36 -2.90 15.12 -11.04
N VAL A 37 -2.47 15.83 -9.98
CA VAL A 37 -1.14 15.62 -9.38
C VAL A 37 -1.06 14.22 -8.78
N VAL A 38 -0.11 13.43 -9.26
CA VAL A 38 0.15 12.06 -8.80
C VAL A 38 0.80 12.08 -7.42
N THR A 39 0.44 11.12 -6.57
CA THR A 39 1.05 10.87 -5.26
C THR A 39 1.38 9.39 -5.09
N GLY A 40 2.34 9.06 -4.21
CA GLY A 40 2.84 7.70 -4.01
C GLY A 40 3.75 7.22 -5.15
N TRP A 41 3.95 5.90 -5.20
CA TRP A 41 4.74 5.29 -6.27
C TRP A 41 4.01 5.31 -7.61
N LYS A 42 4.75 5.60 -8.67
CA LYS A 42 4.21 5.63 -10.05
C LYS A 42 5.27 5.23 -11.07
N GLN A 43 4.86 4.43 -12.04
CA GLN A 43 5.63 4.21 -13.25
C GLN A 43 5.31 5.29 -14.29
N TYR A 44 6.34 5.91 -14.85
CA TYR A 44 6.23 6.89 -15.92
C TYR A 44 7.40 6.70 -16.91
N LYS A 45 7.08 6.55 -18.21
CA LYS A 45 8.05 6.31 -19.29
C LYS A 45 9.08 5.21 -18.93
N GLY A 46 8.60 4.05 -18.45
CA GLY A 46 9.42 2.88 -18.12
C GLY A 46 10.29 3.00 -16.86
N LYS A 47 10.25 4.11 -16.14
CA LYS A 47 10.97 4.33 -14.88
C LYS A 47 9.97 4.46 -13.72
N TYR A 48 10.42 4.17 -12.48
CA TYR A 48 9.62 4.31 -11.28
C TYR A 48 10.06 5.51 -10.48
N TYR A 49 9.07 6.27 -9.97
CA TYR A 49 9.23 7.49 -9.21
C TYR A 49 8.34 7.46 -7.98
N TYR A 50 8.74 8.18 -6.94
CA TYR A 50 7.88 8.42 -5.78
C TYR A 50 7.52 9.89 -5.68
N PHE A 51 6.25 10.14 -5.46
CA PHE A 51 5.69 11.47 -5.22
C PHE A 51 5.10 11.50 -3.81
N ASP A 52 5.50 12.49 -3.02
CA ASP A 52 5.04 12.63 -1.64
C ASP A 52 3.51 12.52 -1.54
N ARG A 53 3.03 11.74 -0.57
CA ARG A 53 1.60 11.41 -0.47
C ARG A 53 0.70 12.61 -0.23
N THR A 54 1.23 13.69 0.37
CA THR A 54 0.48 14.90 0.73
C THR A 54 0.68 16.01 -0.30
N SER A 55 1.93 16.34 -0.59
CA SER A 55 2.29 17.49 -1.44
C SER A 55 2.34 17.14 -2.93
N GLY A 56 2.54 15.87 -3.30
CA GLY A 56 2.78 15.43 -4.67
C GLY A 56 4.18 15.77 -5.20
N LYS A 57 5.10 16.24 -4.35
CA LYS A 57 6.47 16.56 -4.75
C LYS A 57 7.26 15.29 -5.04
N MET A 58 7.98 15.27 -6.15
CA MET A 58 8.87 14.16 -6.51
C MET A 58 10.00 14.04 -5.48
N ALA A 59 10.22 12.83 -4.99
CA ALA A 59 11.35 12.49 -4.14
C ALA A 59 12.61 12.29 -5.00
N ILE A 60 13.73 12.90 -4.61
CA ILE A 60 15.03 12.78 -5.28
C ILE A 60 16.15 12.62 -4.26
N LYS A 61 17.23 11.89 -4.62
CA LYS A 61 18.42 11.68 -3.78
C LYS A 61 18.09 11.21 -2.36
N LYS A 62 17.05 10.37 -2.18
CA LYS A 62 16.68 9.83 -0.88
C LYS A 62 16.16 8.40 -0.96
N LYS A 63 15.95 7.77 0.18
CA LYS A 63 15.38 6.44 0.31
C LYS A 63 13.91 6.55 0.72
N VAL A 64 13.02 5.85 0.01
CA VAL A 64 11.59 5.77 0.31
C VAL A 64 11.18 4.29 0.31
N ASP A 65 10.50 3.85 1.36
CA ASP A 65 10.05 2.46 1.55
C ASP A 65 11.18 1.42 1.36
N GLY A 66 12.41 1.80 1.77
CA GLY A 66 13.61 0.97 1.60
C GLY A 66 14.28 1.07 0.21
N ILE A 67 13.72 1.83 -0.75
CA ILE A 67 14.18 1.91 -2.13
C ILE A 67 14.89 3.25 -2.38
N SER A 68 16.13 3.19 -2.86
CA SER A 68 16.94 4.39 -3.16
C SER A 68 16.49 5.06 -4.45
N LEU A 69 16.41 6.38 -4.42
CA LEU A 69 16.12 7.25 -5.56
C LEU A 69 17.36 8.04 -5.96
N ASP A 70 17.63 8.13 -7.26
CA ASP A 70 18.76 8.86 -7.81
C ASP A 70 18.52 10.38 -7.85
N LYS A 71 19.47 11.14 -8.40
CA LYS A 71 19.38 12.59 -8.58
C LYS A 71 18.27 13.06 -9.53
N TYR A 72 17.71 12.14 -10.30
CA TYR A 72 16.56 12.38 -11.20
C TYR A 72 15.25 11.86 -10.61
N GLY A 73 15.24 11.33 -9.39
CA GLY A 73 14.09 10.73 -8.72
C GLY A 73 13.74 9.31 -9.18
N ARG A 74 14.60 8.66 -9.98
CA ARG A 74 14.37 7.31 -10.50
C ARG A 74 14.73 6.29 -9.44
N ALA A 75 13.84 5.32 -9.22
CA ALA A 75 14.08 4.22 -8.29
C ALA A 75 15.17 3.27 -8.81
N LYS A 76 16.04 2.78 -7.89
CA LYS A 76 17.01 1.71 -8.21
C LYS A 76 16.24 0.47 -8.66
N LYS A 77 16.44 0.08 -9.92
CA LYS A 77 15.73 -1.03 -10.55
C LYS A 77 16.43 -2.36 -10.26
N ASN A 78 15.77 -3.23 -9.52
CA ASN A 78 16.05 -4.66 -9.39
C ASN A 78 14.72 -5.40 -9.20
N LYS A 79 14.72 -6.74 -9.27
CA LYS A 79 13.50 -7.56 -9.20
C LYS A 79 12.67 -7.29 -7.94
N LEU A 80 13.32 -7.21 -6.76
CA LEU A 80 12.64 -6.96 -5.48
C LEU A 80 12.00 -5.57 -5.42
N ASN A 81 12.74 -4.53 -5.82
CA ASN A 81 12.23 -3.16 -5.81
C ASN A 81 11.05 -3.00 -6.77
N VAL A 82 11.16 -3.57 -7.98
CA VAL A 82 10.09 -3.52 -8.98
C VAL A 82 8.84 -4.23 -8.47
N SER A 83 8.97 -5.44 -7.89
CA SER A 83 7.86 -6.16 -7.28
C SER A 83 7.20 -5.31 -6.18
N LYS A 84 7.96 -4.85 -5.19
CA LYS A 84 7.45 -4.04 -4.08
C LYS A 84 6.73 -2.77 -4.58
N ILE A 85 7.31 -2.04 -5.54
CA ILE A 85 6.71 -0.83 -6.10
C ILE A 85 5.38 -1.15 -6.80
N ASN A 86 5.32 -2.22 -7.60
CA ASN A 86 4.09 -2.62 -8.29
C ASN A 86 2.99 -3.00 -7.30
N THR A 87 3.32 -3.75 -6.25
CA THR A 87 2.39 -4.07 -5.16
C THR A 87 1.86 -2.81 -4.49
N MET A 88 2.73 -1.81 -4.18
CA MET A 88 2.29 -0.52 -3.63
C MET A 88 1.40 0.27 -4.59
N ILE A 89 1.68 0.24 -5.90
CA ILE A 89 0.82 0.86 -6.91
C ILE A 89 -0.57 0.18 -6.93
N ASN A 90 -0.63 -1.14 -6.83
CA ASN A 90 -1.88 -1.90 -6.79
C ASN A 90 -2.64 -1.64 -5.47
N ALA A 91 -1.95 -1.64 -4.33
CA ALA A 91 -2.53 -1.25 -3.05
C ALA A 91 -3.14 0.16 -3.11
N ARG A 92 -2.43 1.14 -3.68
CA ARG A 92 -2.95 2.50 -3.87
C ARG A 92 -4.21 2.53 -4.74
N LYS A 93 -4.22 1.79 -5.85
CA LYS A 93 -5.41 1.67 -6.71
C LYS A 93 -6.60 1.13 -5.93
N THR A 94 -6.39 0.08 -5.12
CA THR A 94 -7.43 -0.53 -4.29
C THR A 94 -7.91 0.43 -3.20
N VAL A 95 -7.02 1.11 -2.48
CA VAL A 95 -7.38 2.15 -1.51
C VAL A 95 -8.24 3.25 -2.16
N ASN A 96 -7.85 3.73 -3.34
CA ASN A 96 -8.62 4.76 -4.06
C ASN A 96 -9.99 4.28 -4.55
N LYS A 97 -10.17 2.95 -4.71
CA LYS A 97 -11.47 2.33 -5.06
C LYS A 97 -12.39 2.24 -3.84
N VAL A 98 -11.84 1.91 -2.67
CA VAL A 98 -12.65 1.62 -1.46
C VAL A 98 -12.78 2.81 -0.51
N CYS A 99 -11.89 3.79 -0.59
CA CYS A 99 -11.86 4.96 0.28
C CYS A 99 -12.13 6.26 -0.49
N LYS A 100 -12.79 7.21 0.18
CA LYS A 100 -12.95 8.59 -0.32
C LYS A 100 -11.71 9.42 0.08
N VAL A 101 -11.43 10.49 -0.67
CA VAL A 101 -10.36 11.44 -0.32
C VAL A 101 -10.63 12.08 1.06
N SER A 102 -11.89 12.39 1.36
CA SER A 102 -12.34 12.98 2.62
C SER A 102 -12.32 12.05 3.83
N ASP A 103 -12.14 10.73 3.62
CA ASP A 103 -12.12 9.78 4.74
C ASP A 103 -10.95 10.08 5.67
N THR A 104 -11.22 10.07 6.97
CA THR A 104 -10.16 10.11 7.99
C THR A 104 -9.28 8.86 7.90
N LYS A 105 -8.12 8.90 8.54
CA LYS A 105 -7.20 7.76 8.57
C LYS A 105 -7.85 6.51 9.18
N ALA A 106 -8.64 6.68 10.26
CA ALA A 106 -9.39 5.60 10.89
C ALA A 106 -10.49 5.02 9.98
N GLN A 107 -11.24 5.88 9.28
CA GLN A 107 -12.24 5.44 8.31
C GLN A 107 -11.60 4.65 7.15
N LYS A 108 -10.43 5.09 6.65
CA LYS A 108 -9.67 4.34 5.63
C LYS A 108 -9.24 2.98 6.13
N LEU A 109 -8.73 2.88 7.38
CA LEU A 109 -8.36 1.61 7.99
C LEU A 109 -9.57 0.67 8.03
N ARG A 110 -10.72 1.14 8.53
CA ARG A 110 -11.93 0.32 8.60
C ARG A 110 -12.35 -0.17 7.22
N LYS A 111 -12.43 0.71 6.23
CA LYS A 111 -12.82 0.35 4.85
C LYS A 111 -11.85 -0.62 4.18
N CYS A 112 -10.55 -0.47 4.41
CA CYS A 112 -9.55 -1.42 3.90
C CYS A 112 -9.71 -2.79 4.56
N PHE A 113 -9.93 -2.83 5.87
CA PHE A 113 -10.20 -4.06 6.60
C PHE A 113 -11.45 -4.77 6.10
N ASP A 114 -12.56 -4.03 5.96
CA ASP A 114 -13.84 -4.53 5.47
C ASP A 114 -13.73 -5.09 4.04
N TYR A 115 -12.94 -4.43 3.19
CA TYR A 115 -12.68 -4.91 1.84
C TYR A 115 -11.93 -6.26 1.87
N ILE A 116 -10.87 -6.36 2.67
CA ILE A 116 -10.07 -7.59 2.77
C ILE A 116 -10.87 -8.73 3.41
N ALA A 117 -11.72 -8.46 4.41
CA ALA A 117 -12.57 -9.47 5.01
C ALA A 117 -13.56 -10.12 4.01
N LYS A 118 -13.88 -9.44 2.91
CA LYS A 118 -14.75 -9.96 1.84
C LYS A 118 -13.98 -10.72 0.74
N VAL A 119 -12.65 -10.71 0.75
CA VAL A 119 -11.83 -11.40 -0.26
C VAL A 119 -12.04 -12.92 -0.15
N PRO A 120 -12.39 -13.65 -1.24
CA PRO A 120 -12.52 -15.09 -1.23
C PRO A 120 -11.24 -15.78 -0.79
N TYR A 121 -11.37 -16.81 0.07
CA TYR A 121 -10.21 -17.58 0.51
C TYR A 121 -9.74 -18.52 -0.60
N ARG A 122 -8.46 -18.41 -0.97
CA ARG A 122 -7.78 -19.35 -1.86
C ARG A 122 -6.30 -19.40 -1.56
N ARG A 123 -5.74 -20.61 -1.36
CA ARG A 123 -4.30 -20.78 -1.14
C ARG A 123 -3.61 -21.12 -2.45
N TYR A 124 -2.75 -20.23 -2.91
CA TYR A 124 -1.94 -20.41 -4.13
C TYR A 124 -0.54 -20.93 -3.83
N ARG A 125 -0.05 -20.73 -2.59
CA ARG A 125 1.30 -21.11 -2.14
C ARG A 125 1.37 -21.21 -0.62
N PHE A 126 2.45 -21.83 -0.14
CA PHE A 126 2.77 -21.89 1.29
C PHE A 126 3.83 -20.85 1.64
N LEU A 127 3.76 -20.28 2.85
CA LEU A 127 4.74 -19.31 3.36
C LEU A 127 6.00 -20.00 3.89
N LYS A 128 5.85 -21.14 4.57
CA LYS A 128 6.92 -21.86 5.26
C LYS A 128 8.24 -21.97 4.48
N PRO A 129 8.26 -22.33 3.18
CA PRO A 129 9.52 -22.44 2.44
C PRO A 129 10.16 -21.08 2.06
N ILE A 130 9.50 -19.95 2.28
CA ILE A 130 9.95 -18.65 1.77
C ILE A 130 9.88 -17.49 2.77
N TYR A 131 9.36 -17.68 4.00
CA TYR A 131 9.20 -16.57 4.95
C TYR A 131 10.50 -15.86 5.31
N HIS A 132 11.65 -16.55 5.27
CA HIS A 132 12.98 -16.00 5.49
C HIS A 132 13.50 -15.17 4.29
N LYS A 133 12.93 -15.31 3.09
CA LYS A 133 13.34 -14.57 1.89
C LYS A 133 12.73 -13.17 1.89
N LYS A 134 13.43 -12.20 1.28
CA LYS A 134 12.88 -10.84 1.10
C LYS A 134 11.88 -10.83 -0.05
N GLY A 135 10.79 -10.06 0.10
CA GLY A 135 9.80 -9.79 -0.95
C GLY A 135 8.64 -10.78 -1.02
N TRP A 136 8.57 -11.77 -0.12
CA TRP A 136 7.42 -12.68 -0.07
C TRP A 136 6.11 -11.93 0.20
N GLU A 137 6.17 -10.89 1.01
CA GLU A 137 5.03 -10.05 1.35
C GLU A 137 4.37 -9.43 0.12
N SER A 138 5.16 -8.98 -0.86
CA SER A 138 4.64 -8.48 -2.14
C SER A 138 3.99 -9.59 -2.96
N THR A 139 4.66 -10.76 -3.05
CA THR A 139 4.16 -11.91 -3.81
C THR A 139 2.81 -12.40 -3.29
N PHE A 140 2.62 -12.40 -1.96
CA PHE A 140 1.34 -12.80 -1.35
C PHE A 140 0.27 -11.71 -1.51
N ALA A 141 0.62 -10.43 -1.33
CA ALA A 141 -0.33 -9.33 -1.52
C ALA A 141 -0.88 -9.27 -2.96
N ASP A 142 -0.04 -9.57 -3.95
CA ASP A 142 -0.42 -9.59 -5.35
C ASP A 142 -1.42 -10.71 -5.69
N ASP A 143 -1.52 -11.80 -4.89
CA ASP A 143 -2.63 -12.75 -5.04
C ASP A 143 -3.99 -12.06 -4.89
N VAL A 144 -4.13 -11.18 -3.89
CA VAL A 144 -5.37 -10.42 -3.68
C VAL A 144 -5.55 -9.34 -4.76
N PHE A 145 -4.49 -8.59 -5.08
CA PHE A 145 -4.62 -7.46 -6.00
C PHE A 145 -4.82 -7.87 -7.45
N ASP A 146 -4.21 -8.96 -7.89
CA ASP A 146 -4.23 -9.40 -9.29
C ASP A 146 -5.28 -10.50 -9.54
N LYS A 147 -5.53 -11.38 -8.54
CA LYS A 147 -6.44 -12.52 -8.69
C LYS A 147 -7.76 -12.37 -7.93
N GLY A 148 -7.87 -11.36 -7.06
CA GLY A 148 -9.08 -11.10 -6.27
C GLY A 148 -9.37 -12.13 -5.17
N SER A 149 -8.42 -12.99 -4.81
CA SER A 149 -8.55 -14.02 -3.77
C SER A 149 -7.20 -14.32 -3.13
N GLY A 150 -7.19 -14.90 -1.92
CA GLY A 150 -5.95 -15.19 -1.23
C GLY A 150 -6.14 -15.95 0.08
N CYS A 151 -5.05 -16.54 0.61
CA CYS A 151 -5.05 -17.16 1.94
C CYS A 151 -4.83 -16.11 3.05
N CYS A 152 -4.78 -16.55 4.32
CA CYS A 152 -4.51 -15.66 5.46
C CYS A 152 -3.29 -14.75 5.23
N VAL A 153 -2.19 -15.30 4.73
CA VAL A 153 -0.96 -14.53 4.42
C VAL A 153 -1.20 -13.50 3.32
N SER A 154 -1.91 -13.88 2.25
CA SER A 154 -2.22 -12.97 1.13
C SER A 154 -3.12 -11.83 1.57
N MET A 155 -4.16 -12.13 2.36
CA MET A 155 -5.09 -11.14 2.90
C MET A 155 -4.38 -10.17 3.85
N SER A 156 -3.54 -10.69 4.75
CA SER A 156 -2.77 -9.87 5.70
C SER A 156 -1.73 -9.00 4.98
N ALA A 157 -1.01 -9.54 4.01
CA ALA A 157 -0.05 -8.76 3.23
C ALA A 157 -0.75 -7.66 2.42
N ALA A 158 -1.85 -7.95 1.74
CA ALA A 158 -2.62 -6.95 1.00
C ALA A 158 -3.15 -5.84 1.91
N LEU A 159 -3.73 -6.19 3.08
CA LEU A 159 -4.18 -5.22 4.07
C LEU A 159 -3.01 -4.34 4.55
N ALA A 160 -1.86 -4.93 4.87
CA ALA A 160 -0.69 -4.19 5.35
C ALA A 160 -0.20 -3.18 4.30
N PHE A 161 -0.12 -3.54 3.03
CA PHE A 161 0.20 -2.60 1.94
C PHE A 161 -0.85 -1.50 1.78
N MET A 162 -2.15 -1.83 1.88
CA MET A 162 -3.22 -0.83 1.83
C MET A 162 -3.12 0.17 2.99
N LEU A 163 -2.86 -0.30 4.22
CA LEU A 163 -2.70 0.57 5.38
C LEU A 163 -1.44 1.44 5.29
N HIS A 164 -0.35 0.90 4.75
CA HIS A 164 0.84 1.69 4.45
C HIS A 164 0.50 2.82 3.46
N GLU A 165 -0.28 2.54 2.41
CA GLU A 165 -0.76 3.55 1.45
C GLU A 165 -1.74 4.56 2.07
N CYS A 166 -2.45 4.20 3.14
CA CYS A 166 -3.24 5.12 3.97
C CYS A 166 -2.40 6.01 4.90
N GLY A 167 -1.05 5.84 4.90
CA GLY A 167 -0.12 6.65 5.69
C GLY A 167 0.20 6.10 7.08
N TYR A 168 -0.04 4.82 7.34
CA TYR A 168 0.45 4.15 8.54
C TYR A 168 1.91 3.73 8.33
N SER A 169 2.81 4.12 9.24
CA SER A 169 4.27 3.88 9.12
C SER A 169 4.76 2.62 9.83
N THR A 170 3.95 2.10 10.77
CA THR A 170 4.31 0.95 11.60
C THR A 170 3.29 -0.16 11.37
N VAL A 171 3.35 -0.76 10.18
CA VAL A 171 2.47 -1.86 9.77
C VAL A 171 3.33 -3.09 9.52
N TYR A 172 2.95 -4.20 10.14
CA TYR A 172 3.61 -5.49 9.94
C TYR A 172 2.63 -6.54 9.44
N VAL A 173 3.11 -7.43 8.60
CA VAL A 173 2.53 -8.75 8.41
C VAL A 173 3.16 -9.65 9.45
N ALA A 174 2.38 -10.13 10.41
CA ALA A 174 2.79 -11.06 11.45
C ALA A 174 2.26 -12.45 11.10
N HIS A 175 3.01 -13.50 11.42
CA HIS A 175 2.57 -14.87 11.19
C HIS A 175 3.16 -15.83 12.24
N ASP A 176 2.44 -16.93 12.48
CA ASP A 176 2.95 -18.14 13.11
C ASP A 176 3.14 -19.27 12.08
N SER A 177 3.13 -20.53 12.51
CA SER A 177 3.28 -21.67 11.59
C SER A 177 2.07 -21.91 10.69
N GLU A 178 0.87 -21.47 11.11
CA GLU A 178 -0.42 -21.86 10.49
C GLU A 178 -1.21 -20.65 9.97
N HIS A 179 -1.00 -19.45 10.56
CA HIS A 179 -1.84 -18.29 10.35
C HIS A 179 -1.03 -17.00 10.17
N ALA A 180 -1.68 -15.95 9.63
CA ALA A 180 -1.11 -14.62 9.48
C ALA A 180 -2.17 -13.53 9.69
N TRP A 181 -1.72 -12.38 10.22
CA TRP A 181 -2.54 -11.21 10.52
C TRP A 181 -1.75 -9.92 10.31
N VAL A 182 -2.41 -8.78 10.40
CA VAL A 182 -1.73 -7.47 10.44
C VAL A 182 -1.53 -7.04 11.88
N GLU A 183 -0.32 -6.59 12.19
CA GLU A 183 -0.04 -5.81 13.39
C GLU A 183 0.12 -4.34 13.03
N LEU A 184 -0.64 -3.49 13.70
CA LEU A 184 -0.58 -2.05 13.57
C LEU A 184 -0.54 -1.42 14.96
N ASN A 185 0.57 -0.72 15.28
CA ASN A 185 0.78 -0.07 16.57
C ASN A 185 0.56 -1.03 17.77
N GLY A 186 1.04 -2.27 17.68
CA GLY A 186 0.90 -3.29 18.74
C GLY A 186 -0.50 -3.91 18.84
N ARG A 187 -1.41 -3.61 17.91
CA ARG A 187 -2.76 -4.15 17.85
C ARG A 187 -2.92 -5.09 16.67
N VAL A 188 -3.75 -6.12 16.84
CA VAL A 188 -4.05 -7.14 15.84
C VAL A 188 -5.26 -6.75 14.99
N TYR A 189 -5.13 -6.95 13.70
CA TYR A 189 -6.20 -6.81 12.71
C TYR A 189 -6.21 -8.07 11.84
N ASP A 190 -7.12 -8.98 12.12
CA ASP A 190 -7.23 -10.26 11.44
C ASP A 190 -8.52 -10.34 10.62
N ALA A 191 -8.42 -9.99 9.36
CA ALA A 191 -9.58 -9.93 8.46
C ALA A 191 -10.16 -11.32 8.15
N LEU A 192 -9.35 -12.40 8.20
CA LEU A 192 -9.85 -13.74 7.98
C LEU A 192 -10.65 -14.24 9.20
N PHE A 193 -10.11 -14.10 10.41
CA PHE A 193 -10.83 -14.49 11.62
C PHE A 193 -12.05 -13.60 11.88
N ALA A 194 -11.99 -12.32 11.53
CA ALA A 194 -13.14 -11.42 11.57
C ALA A 194 -14.30 -11.98 10.71
N ARG A 195 -14.00 -12.43 9.50
CA ARG A 195 -15.01 -13.04 8.62
C ARG A 195 -15.48 -14.41 9.10
N ALA A 196 -14.55 -15.26 9.57
CA ALA A 196 -14.84 -16.66 9.85
C ALA A 196 -15.40 -16.91 11.26
N LYS A 197 -15.14 -16.02 12.21
CA LYS A 197 -15.47 -16.19 13.63
C LYS A 197 -16.28 -15.02 14.17
N ASP A 198 -15.64 -13.88 14.43
CA ASP A 198 -16.26 -12.68 15.03
C ASP A 198 -15.65 -11.41 14.44
N TYR A 199 -16.46 -10.71 13.67
CA TYR A 199 -16.05 -9.53 12.94
C TYR A 199 -15.53 -8.39 13.84
N ASN A 200 -16.19 -8.13 14.97
CA ASN A 200 -15.83 -7.03 15.87
C ASN A 200 -14.63 -7.40 16.75
N LYS A 201 -14.54 -8.65 17.17
CA LYS A 201 -13.47 -9.13 18.02
C LYS A 201 -12.09 -9.00 17.37
N TYR A 202 -11.97 -9.34 16.08
CA TYR A 202 -10.69 -9.39 15.36
C TYR A 202 -10.31 -8.08 14.66
N TYR A 203 -11.01 -6.99 14.97
CA TYR A 203 -10.65 -5.63 14.58
C TYR A 203 -10.08 -4.88 15.78
N ASN A 204 -8.80 -4.46 15.73
CA ASN A 204 -8.11 -3.74 16.80
C ASN A 204 -7.98 -4.54 18.11
N LEU A 205 -7.72 -5.84 18.03
CA LEU A 205 -7.60 -6.75 19.16
C LEU A 205 -6.24 -6.58 19.87
N SER A 206 -6.21 -6.71 21.20
CA SER A 206 -4.95 -6.81 21.95
C SER A 206 -4.34 -8.20 21.82
N TYR A 207 -3.01 -8.31 21.87
CA TYR A 207 -2.34 -9.61 21.87
C TYR A 207 -2.69 -10.46 23.09
N SER A 208 -3.01 -9.88 24.23
CA SER A 208 -3.47 -10.61 25.41
C SER A 208 -4.77 -11.40 25.17
N ASN A 209 -5.57 -10.98 24.18
CA ASN A 209 -6.84 -11.62 23.82
C ASN A 209 -6.78 -12.36 22.49
N PHE A 210 -5.58 -12.44 21.89
CA PHE A 210 -5.35 -13.13 20.62
C PHE A 210 -4.61 -14.42 20.84
N SER A 211 -5.15 -15.53 20.33
CA SER A 211 -4.63 -16.88 20.56
C SER A 211 -3.35 -17.21 19.78
N CYS A 212 -3.01 -16.42 18.75
CA CYS A 212 -1.82 -16.65 17.94
C CYS A 212 -0.66 -15.75 18.39
N HIS A 213 0.55 -16.31 18.38
CA HIS A 213 1.78 -15.59 18.71
C HIS A 213 2.71 -15.57 17.51
N PRO A 214 3.26 -14.40 17.13
CA PRO A 214 4.06 -14.31 15.92
C PRO A 214 5.43 -14.99 16.10
N VAL A 215 5.81 -15.84 15.15
CA VAL A 215 7.18 -16.36 15.01
C VAL A 215 8.06 -15.41 14.19
N ASP A 216 7.46 -14.63 13.29
CA ASP A 216 8.15 -13.56 12.55
C ASP A 216 7.17 -12.43 12.20
N LYS A 217 7.74 -11.24 11.99
CA LYS A 217 7.01 -10.04 11.58
C LYS A 217 7.75 -9.33 10.46
N ARG A 218 7.06 -9.07 9.36
CA ARG A 218 7.62 -8.33 8.23
C ARG A 218 7.02 -6.93 8.14
N LYS A 219 7.86 -5.91 8.32
CA LYS A 219 7.45 -4.52 8.13
C LYS A 219 7.29 -4.20 6.64
N ILE A 220 6.22 -3.49 6.31
CA ILE A 220 5.93 -2.98 4.96
C ILE A 220 6.62 -1.63 4.73
#